data_562db6fa2d119ff53d4607a93f3fbb3f
#
_entry.id   562db6fa2d119ff53d4607a93f3fbb3f
#
_cell.length_a   1.000
_cell.length_b   1.000
_cell.length_c   1.000
_cell.angle_alpha   90.00
_cell.angle_beta   90.00
_cell.angle_gamma   90.00
#
_symmetry.space_group_name_H-M   'P 1'
#
loop_
_entity.id
_entity.type
_entity.pdbx_description
1 polymer ?
#
loop_
_entity_poly.entity_id
_entity_poly.type
_entity_poly.pdbx_seq_one_letter_code
_entity_poly.pdbx_strand_id
1 'polypeptide(L)'
;MELRNYQEQAITGLSTSLAEGNKQVILQAATGSGKTVMAASLVRRAVDKGSSVLFLAHRRELISQCSNKLSLFGIGHGIIMAGEVNEGWHLVQIASVDTLRARALSTNRMRLPKADIVIIDECHRSLSKTYRSIISIYEKSFILGLTATPCRGDGLGLGHVYSDMVCAPSIKTLTTEGHLVPAKYFAPSIPDLTGVKLIAGDYNKKQLATRMDTPKLVGDVVSNWINIANGKTTVVFASSVQHSINLMESFQELGIKAGHIDGSTETEERDLTLKQLEDGEITVLCNCLVLTEGWDCPSAEVCVLARPTKSLGLYLQMVGRVLRPMEGKDKATIIDHSGAVYDHGFVDDEFEWDLDPKKKIQELKKRELKRETKPITCEKCFTIYEKIRACPSCGTVHIRKGRSLITGEGELGEVSRTTRKAKKKEYSTDQKKSWYAMLRGYASTKGYKDGWAYYKYHDKFGVAPPWKKTGTVDPSLEVLSWITYINIRNSKRKIA
;
A
#
# COMPACT_ATOMS: atom_id res chain seq x y z
N MET A 1 13.06 -25.77 17.75
CA MET A 1 11.84 -25.04 17.32
C MET A 1 11.25 -25.81 16.15
N GLU A 2 10.03 -26.30 16.28
CA GLU A 2 9.37 -27.05 15.21
C GLU A 2 8.67 -26.11 14.25
N LEU A 3 8.69 -26.46 12.96
CA LEU A 3 7.97 -25.74 11.92
C LEU A 3 6.48 -26.14 11.95
N ARG A 4 5.62 -25.19 11.60
CA ARG A 4 4.21 -25.46 11.33
C ARG A 4 4.08 -26.19 9.99
N ASN A 5 3.01 -26.97 9.79
CA ASN A 5 2.80 -27.77 8.57
C ASN A 5 2.94 -26.94 7.29
N TYR A 6 2.34 -25.75 7.22
CA TYR A 6 2.43 -24.90 6.04
C TYR A 6 3.84 -24.36 5.78
N GLN A 7 4.64 -24.17 6.83
CA GLN A 7 6.04 -23.73 6.69
C GLN A 7 6.89 -24.88 6.11
N GLU A 8 6.65 -26.10 6.57
CA GLU A 8 7.30 -27.30 6.03
C GLU A 8 6.95 -27.55 4.57
N GLN A 9 5.65 -27.39 4.21
CA GLN A 9 5.19 -27.47 2.82
C GLN A 9 5.85 -26.43 1.92
N ALA A 10 5.95 -25.18 2.39
CA ALA A 10 6.60 -24.10 1.66
C ALA A 10 8.10 -24.38 1.40
N ILE A 11 8.81 -24.91 2.42
CA ILE A 11 10.23 -25.31 2.31
C ILE A 11 10.36 -26.51 1.35
N THR A 12 9.45 -27.47 1.41
CA THR A 12 9.43 -28.62 0.50
C THR A 12 9.22 -28.14 -0.95
N GLY A 13 8.24 -27.25 -1.19
CA GLY A 13 8.02 -26.67 -2.51
C GLY A 13 9.26 -25.96 -3.06
N LEU A 14 9.99 -25.23 -2.18
CA LEU A 14 11.24 -24.58 -2.54
C LEU A 14 12.32 -25.60 -2.95
N SER A 15 12.44 -26.70 -2.19
CA SER A 15 13.36 -27.79 -2.49
C SER A 15 13.03 -28.49 -3.82
N THR A 16 11.74 -28.65 -4.13
CA THR A 16 11.27 -29.19 -5.41
C THR A 16 11.65 -28.27 -6.58
N SER A 17 11.36 -26.96 -6.46
CA SER A 17 11.73 -25.99 -7.50
C SER A 17 13.24 -25.97 -7.77
N LEU A 18 14.07 -26.04 -6.71
CA LEU A 18 15.52 -26.14 -6.86
C LEU A 18 15.96 -27.45 -7.56
N ALA A 19 15.30 -28.57 -7.25
CA ALA A 19 15.58 -29.86 -7.87
C ALA A 19 15.18 -29.90 -9.36
N GLU A 20 14.18 -29.12 -9.77
CA GLU A 20 13.78 -28.90 -11.15
C GLU A 20 14.75 -28.02 -11.95
N GLY A 21 15.81 -27.52 -11.29
CA GLY A 21 16.88 -26.73 -11.91
C GLY A 21 16.74 -25.22 -11.80
N ASN A 22 15.70 -24.73 -11.12
CA ASN A 22 15.56 -23.31 -10.85
C ASN A 22 16.64 -22.86 -9.85
N LYS A 23 17.46 -21.87 -10.22
CA LYS A 23 18.51 -21.34 -9.34
C LYS A 23 18.14 -20.08 -8.58
N GLN A 24 17.12 -19.39 -9.05
CA GLN A 24 16.69 -18.10 -8.51
C GLN A 24 15.19 -18.17 -8.21
N VAL A 25 14.84 -18.47 -6.96
CA VAL A 25 13.47 -18.77 -6.54
C VAL A 25 13.02 -17.83 -5.43
N ILE A 26 11.79 -17.35 -5.50
CA ILE A 26 11.15 -16.58 -4.42
C ILE A 26 10.35 -17.52 -3.51
N LEU A 27 10.50 -17.37 -2.21
CA LEU A 27 9.53 -17.80 -1.22
C LEU A 27 8.64 -16.61 -0.86
N GLN A 28 7.43 -16.56 -1.42
CA GLN A 28 6.42 -15.59 -1.03
C GLN A 28 5.72 -16.11 0.24
N ALA A 29 5.72 -15.31 1.29
CA ALA A 29 5.03 -15.64 2.53
C ALA A 29 4.56 -14.36 3.23
N ALA A 30 3.30 -14.33 3.65
CA ALA A 30 2.66 -13.17 4.23
C ALA A 30 3.43 -12.58 5.42
N THR A 31 3.22 -11.28 5.71
CA THR A 31 3.74 -10.68 6.95
C THR A 31 3.12 -11.40 8.16
N GLY A 32 3.96 -11.79 9.12
CA GLY A 32 3.51 -12.55 10.29
C GLY A 32 3.48 -14.08 10.10
N SER A 33 3.68 -14.62 8.89
CA SER A 33 3.71 -16.08 8.64
C SER A 33 4.99 -16.79 9.08
N GLY A 34 5.97 -16.07 9.62
CA GLY A 34 7.23 -16.67 10.09
C GLY A 34 8.30 -16.86 9.01
N LYS A 35 8.40 -15.96 8.03
CA LYS A 35 9.48 -15.96 7.01
C LYS A 35 10.87 -16.20 7.57
N THR A 36 11.22 -15.48 8.65
CA THR A 36 12.55 -15.61 9.29
C THR A 36 12.75 -16.99 9.92
N VAL A 37 11.70 -17.63 10.42
CA VAL A 37 11.75 -19.00 10.96
C VAL A 37 11.99 -20.00 9.82
N MET A 38 11.27 -19.87 8.71
CA MET A 38 11.48 -20.69 7.50
C MET A 38 12.90 -20.50 6.95
N ALA A 39 13.40 -19.27 6.91
CA ALA A 39 14.78 -18.96 6.50
C ALA A 39 15.81 -19.64 7.41
N ALA A 40 15.64 -19.56 8.74
CA ALA A 40 16.55 -20.21 9.70
C ALA A 40 16.55 -21.74 9.55
N SER A 41 15.38 -22.34 9.29
CA SER A 41 15.30 -23.77 8.99
C SER A 41 16.01 -24.15 7.67
N LEU A 42 15.87 -23.34 6.62
CA LEU A 42 16.60 -23.53 5.36
C LEU A 42 18.12 -23.42 5.57
N VAL A 43 18.58 -22.43 6.34
CA VAL A 43 19.98 -22.28 6.69
C VAL A 43 20.49 -23.49 7.46
N ARG A 44 19.72 -24.02 8.45
CA ARG A 44 20.08 -25.22 9.18
C ARG A 44 20.29 -26.40 8.23
N ARG A 45 19.31 -26.68 7.36
CA ARG A 45 19.39 -27.76 6.37
C ARG A 45 20.57 -27.62 5.41
N ALA A 46 20.94 -26.39 5.07
CA ALA A 46 22.11 -26.11 4.23
C ALA A 46 23.43 -26.38 5.00
N VAL A 47 23.54 -25.91 6.22
CA VAL A 47 24.73 -26.10 7.10
C VAL A 47 24.93 -27.60 7.38
N ASP A 48 23.86 -28.34 7.67
CA ASP A 48 23.92 -29.78 7.93
C ASP A 48 24.45 -30.57 6.70
N LYS A 49 24.34 -29.99 5.50
CA LYS A 49 24.92 -30.52 4.23
C LYS A 49 26.32 -29.92 3.93
N GLY A 50 26.87 -29.11 4.81
CA GLY A 50 28.17 -28.45 4.63
C GLY A 50 28.15 -27.26 3.64
N SER A 51 26.96 -26.76 3.27
CA SER A 51 26.82 -25.62 2.35
C SER A 51 27.04 -24.30 3.08
N SER A 52 27.71 -23.37 2.40
CA SER A 52 27.91 -21.99 2.86
C SER A 52 26.71 -21.12 2.49
N VAL A 53 26.31 -20.22 3.40
CA VAL A 53 25.14 -19.36 3.25
C VAL A 53 25.48 -17.90 3.48
N LEU A 54 25.07 -17.04 2.56
CA LEU A 54 25.10 -15.59 2.71
C LEU A 54 23.66 -15.08 2.82
N PHE A 55 23.30 -14.53 3.99
CA PHE A 55 22.00 -13.88 4.20
C PHE A 55 22.15 -12.37 4.02
N LEU A 56 21.38 -11.79 3.10
CA LEU A 56 21.42 -10.37 2.76
C LEU A 56 20.18 -9.65 3.28
N ALA A 57 20.39 -8.60 4.07
CA ALA A 57 19.33 -7.68 4.48
C ALA A 57 19.80 -6.22 4.37
N HIS A 58 18.86 -5.28 4.27
CA HIS A 58 19.18 -3.87 4.07
C HIS A 58 18.99 -3.02 5.34
N ARG A 59 18.42 -3.59 6.41
CA ARG A 59 18.21 -2.90 7.69
C ARG A 59 18.89 -3.64 8.83
N ARG A 60 19.36 -2.87 9.82
CA ARG A 60 19.97 -3.40 11.04
C ARG A 60 18.99 -4.33 11.79
N GLU A 61 17.73 -3.92 11.90
CA GLU A 61 16.69 -4.68 12.60
C GLU A 61 16.46 -6.07 11.98
N LEU A 62 16.49 -6.16 10.64
CA LEU A 62 16.37 -7.44 9.92
C LEU A 62 17.59 -8.34 10.17
N ILE A 63 18.79 -7.75 10.21
CA ILE A 63 20.04 -8.47 10.52
C ILE A 63 19.98 -9.01 11.93
N SER A 64 19.62 -8.18 12.92
CA SER A 64 19.50 -8.58 14.32
C SER A 64 18.43 -9.66 14.51
N GLN A 65 17.27 -9.54 13.88
CA GLN A 65 16.23 -10.57 13.93
C GLN A 65 16.68 -11.89 13.30
N CYS A 66 17.36 -11.84 12.17
CA CYS A 66 17.92 -13.04 11.54
C CYS A 66 18.95 -13.69 12.46
N SER A 67 19.91 -12.90 13.00
CA SER A 67 20.94 -13.36 13.93
C SER A 67 20.33 -14.03 15.16
N ASN A 68 19.37 -13.39 15.81
CA ASN A 68 18.67 -13.96 16.97
C ASN A 68 17.97 -15.28 16.64
N LYS A 69 17.32 -15.37 15.45
CA LYS A 69 16.69 -16.63 15.03
C LYS A 69 17.71 -17.71 14.74
N LEU A 70 18.81 -17.41 14.04
CA LEU A 70 19.88 -18.40 13.80
C LEU A 70 20.47 -18.90 15.11
N SER A 71 20.69 -18.01 16.09
CA SER A 71 21.17 -18.39 17.43
C SER A 71 20.19 -19.34 18.14
N LEU A 72 18.87 -19.07 18.08
CA LEU A 72 17.84 -19.94 18.63
C LEU A 72 17.81 -21.33 17.95
N PHE A 73 18.22 -21.42 16.68
CA PHE A 73 18.40 -22.69 15.97
C PHE A 73 19.78 -23.30 16.23
N GLY A 74 20.62 -22.70 17.09
CA GLY A 74 21.98 -23.16 17.38
C GLY A 74 22.93 -23.11 16.17
N ILE A 75 22.72 -22.15 15.25
CA ILE A 75 23.56 -21.99 14.05
C ILE A 75 24.60 -20.90 14.29
N GLY A 76 25.88 -21.29 14.28
CA GLY A 76 27.01 -20.34 14.34
C GLY A 76 27.06 -19.48 13.06
N HIS A 77 27.19 -18.17 13.20
CA HIS A 77 27.18 -17.24 12.08
C HIS A 77 28.01 -15.99 12.38
N GLY A 78 28.53 -15.36 11.33
CA GLY A 78 29.18 -14.05 11.40
C GLY A 78 28.26 -12.94 10.92
N ILE A 79 28.54 -11.69 11.35
CA ILE A 79 27.77 -10.50 10.97
C ILE A 79 28.70 -9.54 10.22
N ILE A 80 28.24 -9.11 9.03
CA ILE A 80 28.92 -8.10 8.20
C ILE A 80 28.06 -6.83 8.19
N MET A 81 28.29 -5.97 9.16
CA MET A 81 27.57 -4.70 9.34
C MET A 81 28.53 -3.61 9.83
N ALA A 82 28.16 -2.34 9.63
CA ALA A 82 28.91 -1.21 10.20
C ALA A 82 28.82 -1.26 11.73
N GLY A 83 29.99 -1.15 12.39
CA GLY A 83 30.08 -1.23 13.86
C GLY A 83 30.23 -2.65 14.42
N GLU A 84 30.11 -3.70 13.59
CA GLU A 84 30.29 -5.09 14.04
C GLU A 84 31.66 -5.66 13.63
N VAL A 85 32.17 -6.54 14.47
CA VAL A 85 33.39 -7.33 14.16
C VAL A 85 32.96 -8.50 13.28
N ASN A 86 33.57 -8.62 12.09
CA ASN A 86 33.28 -9.72 11.18
C ASN A 86 34.07 -10.98 11.55
N GLU A 87 33.38 -12.02 11.97
CA GLU A 87 33.90 -13.36 12.16
C GLU A 87 33.75 -14.17 10.85
N GLY A 88 34.67 -13.97 9.91
CA GLY A 88 34.63 -14.54 8.56
C GLY A 88 34.79 -16.05 8.43
N TRP A 89 35.06 -16.78 9.54
CA TRP A 89 35.28 -18.22 9.57
C TRP A 89 33.98 -19.07 9.60
N HIS A 90 32.80 -18.45 9.89
CA HIS A 90 31.54 -19.17 9.90
C HIS A 90 31.05 -19.49 8.47
N LEU A 91 30.45 -20.68 8.30
CA LEU A 91 29.76 -21.08 7.06
C LEU A 91 28.59 -20.17 6.72
N VAL A 92 27.99 -19.56 7.74
CA VAL A 92 26.86 -18.64 7.58
C VAL A 92 27.31 -17.22 7.86
N GLN A 93 27.02 -16.31 6.92
CA GLN A 93 27.30 -14.88 7.08
C GLN A 93 26.01 -14.10 6.87
N ILE A 94 25.66 -13.24 7.83
CA ILE A 94 24.56 -12.28 7.70
C ILE A 94 25.15 -10.93 7.33
N ALA A 95 24.74 -10.33 6.21
CA ALA A 95 25.36 -9.11 5.73
C ALA A 95 24.36 -8.00 5.47
N SER A 96 24.73 -6.79 5.90
CA SER A 96 24.13 -5.57 5.36
C SER A 96 24.57 -5.40 3.92
N VAL A 97 23.62 -5.27 3.02
CA VAL A 97 23.85 -5.10 1.57
C VAL A 97 24.75 -3.90 1.29
N ASP A 98 24.50 -2.77 1.97
CA ASP A 98 25.28 -1.55 1.79
C ASP A 98 26.70 -1.70 2.33
N THR A 99 26.88 -2.34 3.50
CA THR A 99 28.21 -2.60 4.08
C THR A 99 29.00 -3.57 3.22
N LEU A 100 28.37 -4.65 2.77
CA LEU A 100 29.02 -5.65 1.92
C LEU A 100 29.49 -5.00 0.60
N ARG A 101 28.61 -4.22 -0.05
CA ARG A 101 28.95 -3.48 -1.26
C ARG A 101 30.12 -2.51 -1.00
N ALA A 102 30.04 -1.70 0.04
CA ALA A 102 31.05 -0.70 0.35
C ALA A 102 32.43 -1.33 0.63
N ARG A 103 32.49 -2.37 1.48
CA ARG A 103 33.74 -3.00 1.91
C ARG A 103 34.33 -3.92 0.85
N ALA A 104 33.51 -4.70 0.15
CA ALA A 104 34.00 -5.71 -0.78
C ALA A 104 34.07 -5.22 -2.24
N LEU A 105 33.06 -4.44 -2.73
CA LEU A 105 33.03 -4.04 -4.14
C LEU A 105 33.59 -2.64 -4.39
N SER A 106 33.36 -1.68 -3.47
CA SER A 106 33.79 -0.31 -3.71
C SER A 106 35.21 -0.03 -3.22
N THR A 107 35.59 -0.56 -2.04
CA THR A 107 36.90 -0.27 -1.42
C THR A 107 37.87 -1.46 -1.41
N ASN A 108 37.37 -2.65 -1.78
CA ASN A 108 38.14 -3.90 -1.77
C ASN A 108 38.85 -4.21 -0.41
N ARG A 109 38.25 -3.71 0.70
CA ARG A 109 38.80 -3.90 2.07
C ARG A 109 38.44 -5.25 2.69
N MET A 110 37.55 -6.01 2.03
CA MET A 110 37.07 -7.30 2.50
C MET A 110 36.88 -8.23 1.31
N ARG A 111 37.25 -9.51 1.48
CA ARG A 111 36.87 -10.53 0.50
C ARG A 111 35.38 -10.87 0.63
N LEU A 112 34.70 -11.12 -0.49
CA LEU A 112 33.33 -11.60 -0.48
C LEU A 112 33.29 -12.97 0.22
N PRO A 113 32.28 -13.21 1.08
CA PRO A 113 32.04 -14.53 1.66
C PRO A 113 31.80 -15.57 0.57
N LYS A 114 32.25 -16.80 0.75
CA LYS A 114 31.76 -17.92 -0.07
C LYS A 114 30.30 -18.14 0.24
N ALA A 115 29.51 -18.42 -0.78
CA ALA A 115 28.10 -18.78 -0.59
C ALA A 115 27.66 -19.75 -1.69
N ASP A 116 27.24 -20.94 -1.29
CA ASP A 116 26.53 -21.87 -2.15
C ASP A 116 25.07 -21.44 -2.28
N ILE A 117 24.56 -20.78 -1.25
CA ILE A 117 23.20 -20.24 -1.19
C ILE A 117 23.26 -18.77 -0.73
N VAL A 118 22.60 -17.88 -1.49
CA VAL A 118 22.38 -16.48 -1.11
C VAL A 118 20.90 -16.29 -0.81
N ILE A 119 20.59 -15.93 0.42
CA ILE A 119 19.21 -15.63 0.85
C ILE A 119 19.06 -14.11 0.90
N ILE A 120 18.04 -13.58 0.22
CA ILE A 120 17.76 -12.14 0.16
C ILE A 120 16.44 -11.86 0.86
N ASP A 121 16.50 -11.22 2.03
CA ASP A 121 15.31 -10.79 2.72
C ASP A 121 14.76 -9.50 2.10
N GLU A 122 13.42 -9.39 2.07
CA GLU A 122 12.66 -8.34 1.34
C GLU A 122 13.14 -8.21 -0.11
N CYS A 123 13.13 -9.35 -0.81
CA CYS A 123 13.68 -9.50 -2.16
C CYS A 123 12.99 -8.65 -3.24
N HIS A 124 11.87 -8.00 -2.94
CA HIS A 124 11.27 -6.99 -3.81
C HIS A 124 12.23 -5.82 -4.11
N ARG A 125 13.32 -5.67 -3.34
CA ARG A 125 14.41 -4.69 -3.55
C ARG A 125 15.53 -5.21 -4.47
N SER A 126 15.52 -6.49 -4.86
CA SER A 126 16.60 -7.15 -5.63
C SER A 126 16.92 -6.50 -6.97
N LEU A 127 15.98 -5.75 -7.55
CA LEU A 127 16.18 -5.05 -8.81
C LEU A 127 16.98 -3.75 -8.69
N SER A 128 17.30 -3.30 -7.47
CA SER A 128 18.18 -2.14 -7.28
C SER A 128 19.61 -2.43 -7.74
N LYS A 129 20.34 -1.39 -8.17
CA LYS A 129 21.72 -1.52 -8.65
C LYS A 129 22.64 -2.21 -7.63
N THR A 130 22.46 -1.91 -6.35
CA THR A 130 23.27 -2.48 -5.26
C THR A 130 23.07 -3.99 -5.15
N TYR A 131 21.84 -4.46 -5.12
CA TYR A 131 21.55 -5.89 -5.07
C TYR A 131 22.01 -6.62 -6.34
N ARG A 132 21.72 -6.07 -7.51
CA ARG A 132 22.14 -6.68 -8.79
C ARG A 132 23.65 -6.83 -8.90
N SER A 133 24.44 -5.85 -8.42
CA SER A 133 25.90 -5.95 -8.43
C SER A 133 26.43 -7.06 -7.51
N ILE A 134 25.72 -7.40 -6.44
CA ILE A 134 26.09 -8.53 -5.57
C ILE A 134 25.63 -9.84 -6.20
N ILE A 135 24.36 -9.93 -6.63
CA ILE A 135 23.77 -11.14 -7.22
C ILE A 135 24.59 -11.62 -8.43
N SER A 136 25.08 -10.71 -9.29
CA SER A 136 25.89 -11.05 -10.46
C SER A 136 27.22 -11.73 -10.14
N ILE A 137 27.72 -11.62 -8.93
CA ILE A 137 28.96 -12.27 -8.49
C ILE A 137 28.70 -13.72 -8.08
N TYR A 138 27.48 -14.00 -7.59
CA TYR A 138 27.06 -15.32 -7.11
C TYR A 138 26.26 -16.11 -8.16
N GLU A 139 26.61 -15.99 -9.44
CA GLU A 139 25.89 -16.66 -10.58
C GLU A 139 25.82 -18.18 -10.46
N LYS A 140 26.80 -18.79 -9.77
CA LYS A 140 26.84 -20.25 -9.54
C LYS A 140 26.01 -20.69 -8.33
N SER A 141 25.67 -19.77 -7.44
CA SER A 141 24.95 -20.03 -6.20
C SER A 141 23.44 -20.09 -6.43
N PHE A 142 22.72 -20.75 -5.52
CA PHE A 142 21.28 -20.63 -5.44
C PHE A 142 20.90 -19.30 -4.81
N ILE A 143 20.00 -18.55 -5.44
CA ILE A 143 19.51 -17.26 -4.95
C ILE A 143 18.07 -17.44 -4.48
N LEU A 144 17.86 -17.34 -3.16
CA LEU A 144 16.54 -17.47 -2.55
C LEU A 144 16.04 -16.10 -2.10
N GLY A 145 14.96 -15.64 -2.72
CA GLY A 145 14.30 -14.39 -2.32
C GLY A 145 13.21 -14.66 -1.29
N LEU A 146 13.18 -13.89 -0.20
CA LEU A 146 12.10 -13.92 0.80
C LEU A 146 11.32 -12.62 0.71
N THR A 147 10.01 -12.67 0.60
CA THR A 147 9.18 -11.46 0.66
C THR A 147 7.71 -11.78 0.94
N ALA A 148 7.00 -10.82 1.53
CA ALA A 148 5.55 -10.91 1.63
C ALA A 148 4.86 -10.48 0.31
N THR A 149 5.54 -9.63 -0.46
CA THR A 149 4.98 -8.99 -1.65
C THR A 149 5.99 -9.09 -2.80
N PRO A 150 5.90 -10.13 -3.65
CA PRO A 150 6.87 -10.40 -4.70
C PRO A 150 6.69 -9.48 -5.91
N CYS A 151 6.61 -8.18 -5.65
CA CYS A 151 6.49 -7.15 -6.68
C CYS A 151 7.26 -5.90 -6.29
N ARG A 152 7.61 -5.10 -7.27
CA ARG A 152 8.21 -3.78 -7.10
C ARG A 152 7.22 -2.79 -6.46
N GLY A 153 7.72 -1.64 -5.99
CA GLY A 153 6.89 -0.55 -5.48
C GLY A 153 5.85 -0.01 -6.49
N ASP A 154 6.13 -0.15 -7.80
CA ASP A 154 5.20 0.17 -8.89
C ASP A 154 4.25 -0.97 -9.28
N GLY A 155 4.32 -2.10 -8.57
CA GLY A 155 3.45 -3.27 -8.75
C GLY A 155 3.88 -4.26 -9.83
N LEU A 156 5.03 -4.06 -10.48
CA LEU A 156 5.55 -4.98 -11.50
C LEU A 156 6.25 -6.20 -10.88
N GLY A 157 6.19 -7.35 -11.56
CA GLY A 157 6.82 -8.60 -11.12
C GLY A 157 8.36 -8.57 -11.11
N LEU A 158 8.96 -9.57 -10.47
CA LEU A 158 10.40 -9.70 -10.24
C LEU A 158 11.11 -10.66 -11.21
N GLY A 159 10.48 -11.06 -12.31
CA GLY A 159 10.98 -12.03 -13.28
C GLY A 159 12.27 -11.65 -14.01
N HIS A 160 12.79 -10.43 -13.82
CA HIS A 160 14.13 -10.06 -14.27
C HIS A 160 15.26 -10.70 -13.45
N VAL A 161 14.97 -11.18 -12.25
CA VAL A 161 15.93 -11.80 -11.33
C VAL A 161 15.52 -13.23 -11.01
N TYR A 162 14.24 -13.48 -10.78
CA TYR A 162 13.76 -14.78 -10.31
C TYR A 162 13.04 -15.54 -11.41
N SER A 163 13.32 -16.84 -11.52
CA SER A 163 12.74 -17.74 -12.52
C SER A 163 11.49 -18.45 -12.03
N ASP A 164 11.35 -18.61 -10.71
CA ASP A 164 10.24 -19.33 -10.09
C ASP A 164 9.84 -18.73 -8.74
N MET A 165 8.63 -19.07 -8.27
CA MET A 165 8.07 -18.56 -7.03
C MET A 165 7.20 -19.63 -6.33
N VAL A 166 7.54 -19.89 -5.09
CA VAL A 166 6.75 -20.74 -4.19
C VAL A 166 5.95 -19.84 -3.27
N CYS A 167 4.63 -19.98 -3.28
CA CYS A 167 3.73 -19.22 -2.42
C CYS A 167 3.33 -20.04 -1.19
N ALA A 168 3.57 -19.49 0.01
CA ALA A 168 2.98 -19.97 1.26
C ALA A 168 1.48 -19.60 1.30
N PRO A 169 0.68 -20.15 2.23
CA PRO A 169 -0.74 -19.85 2.35
C PRO A 169 -1.04 -18.36 2.48
N SER A 170 -2.19 -17.95 1.95
CA SER A 170 -2.68 -16.57 1.99
C SER A 170 -2.99 -16.12 3.42
N ILE A 171 -3.08 -14.80 3.65
CA ILE A 171 -3.48 -14.25 4.96
C ILE A 171 -4.86 -14.81 5.36
N LYS A 172 -5.78 -14.95 4.42
CA LYS A 172 -7.11 -15.55 4.64
C LYS A 172 -7.01 -16.98 5.18
N THR A 173 -6.22 -17.83 4.53
CA THR A 173 -5.98 -19.21 4.99
C THR A 173 -5.35 -19.22 6.37
N LEU A 174 -4.26 -18.45 6.58
CA LEU A 174 -3.58 -18.38 7.88
C LEU A 174 -4.48 -17.85 9.00
N THR A 175 -5.42 -16.96 8.69
CA THR A 175 -6.41 -16.47 9.66
C THR A 175 -7.46 -17.55 9.98
N THR A 176 -7.93 -18.28 8.96
CA THR A 176 -8.88 -19.38 9.15
C THR A 176 -8.28 -20.51 10.00
N GLU A 177 -6.98 -20.77 9.85
CA GLU A 177 -6.22 -21.76 10.61
C GLU A 177 -5.74 -21.27 11.99
N GLY A 178 -6.04 -20.02 12.37
CA GLY A 178 -5.66 -19.44 13.66
C GLY A 178 -4.17 -19.04 13.77
N HIS A 179 -3.45 -19.00 12.66
CA HIS A 179 -2.04 -18.59 12.61
C HIS A 179 -1.88 -17.07 12.56
N LEU A 180 -2.93 -16.35 12.14
CA LEU A 180 -3.08 -14.90 12.20
C LEU A 180 -4.47 -14.58 12.77
N VAL A 181 -4.66 -13.34 13.29
CA VAL A 181 -5.96 -12.87 13.74
C VAL A 181 -6.70 -12.13 12.61
N PRO A 182 -8.04 -12.16 12.57
CA PRO A 182 -8.82 -11.41 11.58
C PRO A 182 -8.68 -9.90 11.79
N ALA A 183 -8.76 -9.14 10.70
CA ALA A 183 -8.70 -7.69 10.71
C ALA A 183 -10.10 -7.07 10.64
N LYS A 184 -10.39 -6.09 11.53
CA LYS A 184 -11.57 -5.24 11.46
C LYS A 184 -11.19 -3.83 11.04
N TYR A 185 -11.87 -3.29 10.03
CA TYR A 185 -11.53 -2.01 9.43
C TYR A 185 -12.51 -0.91 9.79
N PHE A 186 -11.95 0.29 10.02
CA PHE A 186 -12.68 1.54 10.20
C PHE A 186 -12.06 2.62 9.34
N ALA A 187 -12.86 3.35 8.57
CA ALA A 187 -12.39 4.49 7.78
C ALA A 187 -13.28 5.69 8.03
N PRO A 188 -13.01 6.44 9.10
CA PRO A 188 -13.83 7.59 9.48
C PRO A 188 -13.63 8.80 8.56
N SER A 189 -12.49 8.93 7.92
CA SER A 189 -12.18 10.02 6.99
C SER A 189 -11.32 9.56 5.83
N ILE A 190 -11.45 10.23 4.68
CA ILE A 190 -10.61 10.02 3.50
C ILE A 190 -9.98 11.37 3.15
N PRO A 191 -8.64 11.48 3.07
CA PRO A 191 -7.98 12.73 2.73
C PRO A 191 -8.18 13.11 1.26
N ASP A 192 -8.27 14.41 0.98
CA ASP A 192 -8.23 14.90 -0.39
C ASP A 192 -6.78 14.97 -0.89
N LEU A 193 -6.42 14.04 -1.75
CA LEU A 193 -5.10 13.93 -2.37
C LEU A 193 -5.06 14.49 -3.79
N THR A 194 -6.05 15.30 -4.18
CA THR A 194 -6.09 15.93 -5.51
C THR A 194 -4.84 16.79 -5.71
N GLY A 195 -4.13 16.56 -6.83
CA GLY A 195 -2.92 17.30 -7.20
C GLY A 195 -1.62 16.76 -6.59
N VAL A 196 -1.64 15.76 -5.70
CA VAL A 196 -0.42 15.09 -5.22
C VAL A 196 0.16 14.22 -6.34
N LYS A 197 1.41 14.48 -6.71
CA LYS A 197 2.12 13.76 -7.77
C LYS A 197 2.55 12.36 -7.33
N LEU A 198 2.62 11.42 -8.27
CA LEU A 198 3.21 10.10 -8.06
C LEU A 198 4.68 10.10 -8.51
N ILE A 199 5.55 9.49 -7.70
CA ILE A 199 6.98 9.27 -7.98
C ILE A 199 7.30 7.81 -7.69
N ALA A 200 7.88 7.10 -8.66
CA ALA A 200 8.26 5.68 -8.53
C ALA A 200 7.13 4.77 -8.02
N GLY A 201 5.88 5.06 -8.42
CA GLY A 201 4.72 4.24 -8.08
C GLY A 201 4.00 4.62 -6.78
N ASP A 202 4.52 5.57 -5.99
CA ASP A 202 3.87 6.05 -4.76
C ASP A 202 3.77 7.59 -4.73
N TYR A 203 3.07 8.16 -3.76
CA TYR A 203 2.91 9.59 -3.60
C TYR A 203 4.22 10.33 -3.33
N ASN A 204 4.35 11.54 -3.89
CA ASN A 204 5.46 12.45 -3.57
C ASN A 204 5.45 12.77 -2.07
N LYS A 205 6.53 12.40 -1.35
CA LYS A 205 6.61 12.48 0.12
C LYS A 205 6.36 13.89 0.66
N LYS A 206 6.93 14.94 0.03
CA LYS A 206 6.78 16.33 0.49
C LYS A 206 5.34 16.83 0.31
N GLN A 207 4.74 16.59 -0.85
CA GLN A 207 3.36 17.00 -1.12
C GLN A 207 2.36 16.23 -0.25
N LEU A 208 2.60 14.93 -0.03
CA LEU A 208 1.78 14.11 0.86
C LEU A 208 1.85 14.61 2.30
N ALA A 209 3.05 14.93 2.81
CA ALA A 209 3.24 15.48 4.15
C ALA A 209 2.37 16.73 4.37
N THR A 210 2.43 17.70 3.45
CA THR A 210 1.62 18.94 3.54
C THR A 210 0.12 18.67 3.53
N ARG A 211 -0.35 17.63 2.83
CA ARG A 211 -1.78 17.29 2.78
C ARG A 211 -2.29 16.55 4.00
N MET A 212 -1.44 15.72 4.61
CA MET A 212 -1.82 14.88 5.75
C MET A 212 -1.59 15.56 7.10
N ASP A 213 -0.57 16.42 7.20
CA ASP A 213 -0.19 17.09 8.44
C ASP A 213 -0.96 18.41 8.60
N THR A 214 -2.26 18.28 8.87
CA THR A 214 -3.15 19.42 9.16
C THR A 214 -3.81 19.21 10.51
N PRO A 215 -4.05 20.31 11.30
CA PRO A 215 -4.64 20.19 12.64
C PRO A 215 -5.95 19.40 12.65
N LYS A 216 -6.76 19.54 11.61
CA LYS A 216 -8.02 18.79 11.47
C LYS A 216 -7.79 17.29 11.34
N LEU A 217 -6.91 16.86 10.40
CA LEU A 217 -6.67 15.42 10.16
C LEU A 217 -5.96 14.77 11.36
N VAL A 218 -5.03 15.48 12.00
CA VAL A 218 -4.36 15.02 13.24
C VAL A 218 -5.39 14.84 14.36
N GLY A 219 -6.25 15.84 14.60
CA GLY A 219 -7.31 15.77 15.60
C GLY A 219 -8.33 14.67 15.30
N ASP A 220 -8.69 14.47 14.03
CA ASP A 220 -9.59 13.38 13.59
C ASP A 220 -8.99 12.00 13.90
N VAL A 221 -7.67 11.81 13.73
CA VAL A 221 -6.98 10.54 14.04
C VAL A 221 -7.11 10.22 15.52
N VAL A 222 -6.78 11.17 16.40
CA VAL A 222 -6.80 10.98 17.85
C VAL A 222 -8.22 10.75 18.37
N SER A 223 -9.18 11.58 17.94
CA SER A 223 -10.59 11.47 18.33
C SER A 223 -11.21 10.13 17.93
N ASN A 224 -10.93 9.67 16.71
CA ASN A 224 -11.44 8.39 16.24
C ASN A 224 -10.76 7.21 16.95
N TRP A 225 -9.46 7.32 17.26
CA TRP A 225 -8.77 6.29 18.04
C TRP A 225 -9.38 6.14 19.43
N ILE A 226 -9.66 7.24 20.14
CA ILE A 226 -10.32 7.22 21.46
C ILE A 226 -11.66 6.47 21.36
N ASN A 227 -12.46 6.75 20.34
CA ASN A 227 -13.79 6.15 20.18
C ASN A 227 -13.75 4.66 19.77
N ILE A 228 -12.71 4.22 19.04
CA ILE A 228 -12.67 2.90 18.41
C ILE A 228 -11.75 1.95 19.19
N ALA A 229 -10.65 2.44 19.75
CA ALA A 229 -9.53 1.65 20.20
C ALA A 229 -8.86 2.12 21.50
N ASN A 230 -9.55 2.94 22.30
CA ASN A 230 -8.99 3.50 23.53
C ASN A 230 -8.37 2.42 24.43
N GLY A 231 -7.17 2.66 24.92
CA GLY A 231 -6.42 1.76 25.81
C GLY A 231 -5.73 0.58 25.12
N LYS A 232 -5.86 0.43 23.80
CA LYS A 232 -5.26 -0.69 23.05
C LYS A 232 -3.88 -0.35 22.50
N THR A 233 -2.94 -1.29 22.60
CA THR A 233 -1.60 -1.14 22.05
C THR A 233 -1.65 -0.85 20.55
N THR A 234 -1.15 0.31 20.17
CA THR A 234 -1.36 0.91 18.85
C THR A 234 -0.06 1.29 18.16
N VAL A 235 0.05 0.98 16.87
CA VAL A 235 1.07 1.55 15.98
C VAL A 235 0.42 2.49 14.97
N VAL A 236 0.99 3.71 14.83
CA VAL A 236 0.52 4.74 13.90
C VAL A 236 1.55 4.95 12.80
N PHE A 237 1.17 4.78 11.55
CA PHE A 237 2.03 5.03 10.39
C PHE A 237 1.74 6.43 9.83
N ALA A 238 2.65 7.36 10.07
CA ALA A 238 2.54 8.74 9.62
C ALA A 238 3.17 9.00 8.24
N SER A 239 2.75 10.08 7.58
CA SER A 239 3.21 10.48 6.25
C SER A 239 4.59 11.13 6.23
N SER A 240 5.00 11.75 7.34
CA SER A 240 6.29 12.41 7.54
C SER A 240 6.72 12.32 9.00
N VAL A 241 7.98 12.66 9.29
CA VAL A 241 8.52 12.74 10.66
C VAL A 241 7.71 13.77 11.46
N GLN A 242 7.53 14.98 10.93
CA GLN A 242 6.75 16.02 11.62
C GLN A 242 5.31 15.59 11.89
N HIS A 243 4.63 14.98 10.92
CA HIS A 243 3.28 14.44 11.12
C HIS A 243 3.24 13.37 12.23
N SER A 244 4.28 12.54 12.35
CA SER A 244 4.40 11.54 13.41
C SER A 244 4.58 12.19 14.79
N ILE A 245 5.38 13.27 14.88
CA ILE A 245 5.58 14.03 16.10
C ILE A 245 4.27 14.74 16.51
N ASN A 246 3.60 15.42 15.57
CA ASN A 246 2.34 16.12 15.83
C ASN A 246 1.24 15.16 16.32
N LEU A 247 1.19 13.94 15.77
CA LEU A 247 0.28 12.89 16.24
C LEU A 247 0.62 12.45 17.66
N MET A 248 1.89 12.19 17.96
CA MET A 248 2.34 11.82 19.31
C MET A 248 1.97 12.90 20.32
N GLU A 249 2.29 14.16 20.04
CA GLU A 249 1.97 15.30 20.89
C GLU A 249 0.47 15.42 21.14
N SER A 250 -0.35 15.27 20.09
CA SER A 250 -1.82 15.32 20.22
C SER A 250 -2.40 14.19 21.07
N PHE A 251 -1.79 13.00 21.06
CA PHE A 251 -2.14 11.92 21.99
C PHE A 251 -1.74 12.29 23.42
N GLN A 252 -0.54 12.84 23.63
CA GLN A 252 -0.02 13.22 24.95
C GLN A 252 -0.83 14.36 25.58
N GLU A 253 -1.28 15.35 24.80
CA GLU A 253 -2.15 16.45 25.26
C GLU A 253 -3.47 15.94 25.87
N LEU A 254 -3.94 14.77 25.43
CA LEU A 254 -5.12 14.09 25.99
C LEU A 254 -4.80 13.06 27.09
N GLY A 255 -3.55 13.08 27.61
CA GLY A 255 -3.11 12.20 28.69
C GLY A 255 -2.82 10.75 28.24
N ILE A 256 -2.75 10.49 26.93
CA ILE A 256 -2.46 9.17 26.40
C ILE A 256 -0.94 9.01 26.29
N LYS A 257 -0.39 7.95 26.87
CA LYS A 257 1.04 7.64 26.80
C LYS A 257 1.45 7.27 25.38
N ALA A 258 2.10 8.17 24.69
CA ALA A 258 2.53 8.00 23.30
C ALA A 258 4.02 8.27 23.12
N GLY A 259 4.66 7.50 22.22
CA GLY A 259 6.04 7.67 21.81
C GLY A 259 6.15 7.90 20.30
N HIS A 260 7.33 8.34 19.86
CA HIS A 260 7.67 8.54 18.44
C HIS A 260 9.02 7.92 18.13
N ILE A 261 9.13 7.30 16.94
CA ILE A 261 10.39 6.86 16.36
C ILE A 261 10.45 7.15 14.86
N ASP A 262 11.65 7.50 14.38
CA ASP A 262 11.90 7.69 12.95
C ASP A 262 13.30 7.18 12.54
N GLY A 263 13.72 7.50 11.31
CA GLY A 263 15.02 7.06 10.79
C GLY A 263 16.23 7.71 11.48
N SER A 264 16.05 8.82 12.19
CA SER A 264 17.10 9.55 12.91
C SER A 264 17.16 9.20 14.40
N THR A 265 16.16 8.48 14.93
CA THR A 265 16.14 8.03 16.33
C THR A 265 17.32 7.08 16.59
N GLU A 266 18.14 7.39 17.60
CA GLU A 266 19.27 6.58 18.00
C GLU A 266 18.85 5.15 18.37
N THR A 267 19.76 4.19 18.15
CA THR A 267 19.42 2.76 18.29
C THR A 267 18.93 2.42 19.70
N GLU A 268 19.63 2.91 20.72
CA GLU A 268 19.30 2.63 22.13
C GLU A 268 17.93 3.23 22.52
N GLU A 269 17.66 4.47 22.10
CA GLU A 269 16.37 5.13 22.32
C GLU A 269 15.23 4.40 21.60
N ARG A 270 15.49 3.95 20.37
CA ARG A 270 14.51 3.17 19.60
C ARG A 270 14.18 1.85 20.29
N ASP A 271 15.20 1.11 20.70
CA ASP A 271 15.03 -0.19 21.37
C ASP A 271 14.28 -0.02 22.71
N LEU A 272 14.59 1.04 23.46
CA LEU A 272 13.87 1.40 24.69
C LEU A 272 12.40 1.72 24.40
N THR A 273 12.11 2.56 23.41
CA THR A 273 10.73 2.94 23.07
C THR A 273 9.91 1.75 22.57
N LEU A 274 10.53 0.84 21.79
CA LEU A 274 9.88 -0.40 21.36
C LEU A 274 9.57 -1.31 22.54
N LYS A 275 10.48 -1.44 23.48
CA LYS A 275 10.26 -2.20 24.71
C LYS A 275 9.16 -1.60 25.58
N GLN A 276 9.13 -0.28 25.73
CA GLN A 276 8.04 0.42 26.46
C GLN A 276 6.66 0.14 25.85
N LEU A 277 6.57 0.04 24.52
CA LEU A 277 5.31 -0.36 23.87
C LEU A 277 4.96 -1.83 24.17
N GLU A 278 5.94 -2.71 24.12
CA GLU A 278 5.75 -4.15 24.39
C GLU A 278 5.34 -4.41 25.84
N ASP A 279 5.96 -3.69 26.78
CA ASP A 279 5.69 -3.78 28.22
C ASP A 279 4.40 -3.00 28.64
N GLY A 280 3.77 -2.26 27.70
CA GLY A 280 2.55 -1.47 27.96
C GLY A 280 2.81 -0.15 28.71
N GLU A 281 4.06 0.29 28.85
CA GLU A 281 4.40 1.59 29.44
C GLU A 281 3.91 2.74 28.57
N ILE A 282 3.96 2.58 27.23
CA ILE A 282 3.28 3.44 26.26
C ILE A 282 2.19 2.67 25.55
N THR A 283 1.10 3.35 25.21
CA THR A 283 -0.06 2.75 24.53
C THR A 283 0.00 2.96 23.02
N VAL A 284 0.55 4.09 22.58
CA VAL A 284 0.59 4.49 21.17
C VAL A 284 2.03 4.75 20.73
N LEU A 285 2.44 4.14 19.63
CA LEU A 285 3.73 4.41 19.00
C LEU A 285 3.52 4.97 17.59
N CYS A 286 3.85 6.25 17.43
CA CYS A 286 3.84 6.93 16.15
C CYS A 286 5.18 6.72 15.43
N ASN A 287 5.14 6.44 14.13
CA ASN A 287 6.36 6.24 13.36
C ASN A 287 6.28 6.75 11.93
N CYS A 288 7.44 7.05 11.35
CA CYS A 288 7.58 7.37 9.94
C CYS A 288 8.43 6.32 9.22
N LEU A 289 7.79 5.28 8.62
CA LEU A 289 8.40 4.23 7.79
C LEU A 289 9.40 3.28 8.50
N VAL A 290 9.64 3.42 9.79
CA VAL A 290 10.61 2.58 10.51
C VAL A 290 10.04 1.20 10.80
N LEU A 291 8.77 1.12 11.23
CA LEU A 291 8.12 -0.12 11.65
C LEU A 291 7.50 -0.93 10.50
N THR A 292 7.67 -0.50 9.27
CA THR A 292 7.15 -1.24 8.10
C THR A 292 7.83 -2.58 7.88
N GLU A 293 9.10 -2.67 8.27
CA GLU A 293 9.94 -3.87 8.12
C GLU A 293 10.76 -4.09 9.39
N GLY A 294 11.09 -5.34 9.73
CA GLY A 294 12.01 -5.66 10.81
C GLY A 294 11.50 -5.42 12.24
N TRP A 295 10.21 -5.17 12.46
CA TRP A 295 9.62 -5.03 13.79
C TRP A 295 8.65 -6.17 14.09
N ASP A 296 8.71 -6.69 15.30
CA ASP A 296 7.86 -7.78 15.78
C ASP A 296 7.30 -7.44 17.17
N CYS A 297 6.00 -7.18 17.26
CA CYS A 297 5.29 -6.91 18.50
C CYS A 297 3.89 -7.55 18.45
N PRO A 298 3.75 -8.79 18.94
CA PRO A 298 2.47 -9.48 18.94
C PRO A 298 1.37 -8.76 19.74
N SER A 299 1.76 -7.99 20.78
CA SER A 299 0.82 -7.20 21.62
C SER A 299 0.18 -6.04 20.87
N ALA A 300 0.72 -5.59 19.73
CA ALA A 300 0.11 -4.52 18.95
C ALA A 300 -1.24 -4.97 18.37
N GLU A 301 -2.33 -4.38 18.85
CA GLU A 301 -3.70 -4.71 18.46
C GLU A 301 -4.25 -3.79 17.36
N VAL A 302 -3.75 -2.54 17.30
CA VAL A 302 -4.31 -1.50 16.44
C VAL A 302 -3.27 -0.95 15.49
N CYS A 303 -3.63 -0.86 14.22
CA CYS A 303 -2.87 -0.18 13.18
C CYS A 303 -3.64 1.06 12.72
N VAL A 304 -3.06 2.24 12.92
CA VAL A 304 -3.60 3.49 12.37
C VAL A 304 -2.84 3.84 11.11
N LEU A 305 -3.54 3.87 9.98
CA LEU A 305 -3.00 4.27 8.70
C LEU A 305 -3.24 5.77 8.49
N ALA A 306 -2.30 6.60 8.91
CA ALA A 306 -2.29 8.05 8.65
C ALA A 306 -1.37 8.42 7.47
N ARG A 307 -0.96 7.43 6.67
CA ARG A 307 -0.14 7.56 5.49
C ARG A 307 -0.81 6.91 4.28
N PRO A 308 -1.35 7.71 3.35
CA PRO A 308 -1.76 7.23 2.04
C PRO A 308 -0.59 6.63 1.26
N THR A 309 -0.85 5.53 0.55
CA THR A 309 0.14 4.89 -0.34
C THR A 309 -0.55 4.26 -1.55
N LYS A 310 0.12 4.28 -2.69
CA LYS A 310 -0.26 3.51 -3.90
C LYS A 310 0.48 2.17 -3.97
N SER A 311 1.43 1.94 -3.07
CA SER A 311 2.15 0.67 -2.97
C SER A 311 1.34 -0.36 -2.19
N LEU A 312 0.85 -1.39 -2.89
CA LEU A 312 0.20 -2.54 -2.25
C LEU A 312 1.14 -3.21 -1.22
N GLY A 313 2.43 -3.34 -1.57
CA GLY A 313 3.42 -3.94 -0.68
C GLY A 313 3.55 -3.19 0.65
N LEU A 314 3.65 -1.86 0.60
CA LEU A 314 3.74 -1.04 1.81
C LEU A 314 2.46 -1.14 2.66
N TYR A 315 1.28 -1.14 2.02
CA TYR A 315 0.00 -1.32 2.71
C TYR A 315 -0.05 -2.66 3.46
N LEU A 316 0.26 -3.77 2.77
CA LEU A 316 0.25 -5.10 3.36
C LEU A 316 1.30 -5.27 4.48
N GLN A 317 2.47 -4.62 4.35
CA GLN A 317 3.49 -4.60 5.40
C GLN A 317 3.01 -3.85 6.65
N MET A 318 2.41 -2.66 6.51
CA MET A 318 1.88 -1.88 7.63
C MET A 318 0.79 -2.65 8.38
N VAL A 319 -0.25 -3.12 7.68
CA VAL A 319 -1.36 -3.85 8.29
C VAL A 319 -0.91 -5.17 8.88
N GLY A 320 -0.02 -5.88 8.20
CA GLY A 320 0.50 -7.18 8.64
C GLY A 320 1.21 -7.17 10.00
N ARG A 321 1.63 -5.98 10.50
CA ARG A 321 2.29 -5.86 11.83
C ARG A 321 1.37 -6.23 12.98
N VAL A 322 0.08 -5.97 12.85
CA VAL A 322 -0.91 -6.20 13.92
C VAL A 322 -1.72 -7.48 13.76
N LEU A 323 -1.43 -8.31 12.74
CA LEU A 323 -2.18 -9.56 12.52
C LEU A 323 -1.66 -10.75 13.33
N ARG A 324 -0.55 -10.61 14.05
CA ARG A 324 0.02 -11.72 14.84
C ARG A 324 -0.87 -12.08 16.01
N PRO A 325 -1.09 -13.38 16.26
CA PRO A 325 -1.86 -13.83 17.41
C PRO A 325 -1.08 -13.62 18.72
N MET A 326 -1.81 -13.32 19.76
CA MET A 326 -1.36 -13.24 21.14
C MET A 326 -2.51 -13.67 22.03
N GLU A 327 -2.24 -14.20 23.19
CA GLU A 327 -3.27 -14.55 24.19
C GLU A 327 -4.13 -13.31 24.51
N GLY A 328 -5.44 -13.46 24.48
CA GLY A 328 -6.40 -12.37 24.68
C GLY A 328 -6.65 -11.47 23.47
N LYS A 329 -5.99 -11.72 22.33
CA LYS A 329 -6.17 -10.93 21.10
C LYS A 329 -6.99 -11.69 20.07
N ASP A 330 -8.29 -11.39 20.00
CA ASP A 330 -9.22 -12.04 19.05
C ASP A 330 -9.15 -11.47 17.63
N LYS A 331 -8.76 -10.20 17.49
CA LYS A 331 -8.74 -9.48 16.21
C LYS A 331 -7.77 -8.31 16.22
N ALA A 332 -7.32 -7.93 15.04
CA ALA A 332 -6.64 -6.66 14.80
C ALA A 332 -7.65 -5.57 14.40
N THR A 333 -7.42 -4.34 14.84
CA THR A 333 -8.23 -3.17 14.46
C THR A 333 -7.43 -2.27 13.54
N ILE A 334 -7.96 -1.98 12.34
CA ILE A 334 -7.34 -1.10 11.36
C ILE A 334 -8.17 0.19 11.30
N ILE A 335 -7.56 1.33 11.64
CA ILE A 335 -8.18 2.65 11.52
C ILE A 335 -7.55 3.35 10.33
N ASP A 336 -8.27 3.40 9.20
CA ASP A 336 -7.74 3.90 7.94
C ASP A 336 -8.15 5.35 7.67
N HIS A 337 -7.28 6.28 8.04
CA HIS A 337 -7.38 7.70 7.69
C HIS A 337 -6.75 8.04 6.33
N SER A 338 -6.20 7.03 5.65
CA SER A 338 -5.48 7.20 4.39
C SER A 338 -6.31 6.87 3.15
N GLY A 339 -7.41 6.12 3.33
CA GLY A 339 -8.20 5.58 2.24
C GLY A 339 -7.55 4.38 1.54
N ALA A 340 -6.51 3.78 2.15
CA ALA A 340 -5.75 2.68 1.54
C ALA A 340 -6.61 1.44 1.29
N VAL A 341 -7.57 1.14 2.15
CA VAL A 341 -8.49 0.00 1.97
C VAL A 341 -9.36 0.13 0.72
N TYR A 342 -9.71 1.36 0.30
CA TYR A 342 -10.47 1.59 -0.94
C TYR A 342 -9.62 1.46 -2.20
N ASP A 343 -8.30 1.71 -2.08
CA ASP A 343 -7.35 1.57 -3.17
C ASP A 343 -6.88 0.12 -3.33
N HIS A 344 -6.66 -0.59 -2.22
CA HIS A 344 -5.99 -1.90 -2.17
C HIS A 344 -6.91 -3.07 -1.78
N GLY A 345 -8.08 -2.80 -1.21
CA GLY A 345 -8.97 -3.83 -0.64
C GLY A 345 -8.56 -4.25 0.78
N PHE A 346 -9.11 -5.36 1.25
CA PHE A 346 -8.79 -5.92 2.56
C PHE A 346 -7.45 -6.68 2.52
N VAL A 347 -6.78 -6.78 3.67
CA VAL A 347 -5.48 -7.45 3.76
C VAL A 347 -5.57 -8.96 3.49
N ASP A 348 -6.72 -9.56 3.77
CA ASP A 348 -7.04 -10.97 3.56
C ASP A 348 -7.66 -11.28 2.20
N ASP A 349 -7.76 -10.28 1.31
CA ASP A 349 -8.09 -10.53 -0.09
C ASP A 349 -7.02 -11.44 -0.74
N GLU A 350 -7.45 -12.30 -1.63
CA GLU A 350 -6.55 -13.17 -2.38
C GLU A 350 -5.86 -12.39 -3.49
N PHE A 351 -4.53 -12.55 -3.57
CA PHE A 351 -3.69 -11.93 -4.59
C PHE A 351 -3.08 -13.01 -5.47
N GLU A 352 -3.27 -12.91 -6.76
CA GLU A 352 -2.51 -13.69 -7.72
C GLU A 352 -1.16 -13.01 -7.94
N TRP A 353 -0.11 -13.60 -7.37
CA TRP A 353 1.24 -13.12 -7.56
C TRP A 353 1.79 -13.61 -8.89
N ASP A 354 2.43 -12.72 -9.66
CA ASP A 354 3.01 -13.02 -10.96
C ASP A 354 4.43 -12.41 -11.04
N LEU A 355 5.38 -13.19 -11.54
CA LEU A 355 6.75 -12.75 -11.76
C LEU A 355 6.90 -11.90 -13.03
N ASP A 356 5.92 -11.89 -13.94
CA ASP A 356 6.00 -11.17 -15.20
C ASP A 356 6.28 -9.66 -14.96
N PRO A 357 7.45 -9.16 -15.41
CA PRO A 357 7.83 -7.76 -15.17
C PRO A 357 7.00 -6.76 -15.98
N LYS A 358 6.09 -7.21 -16.83
CA LYS A 358 5.19 -6.37 -17.63
C LYS A 358 3.78 -6.30 -17.04
N LYS A 359 3.43 -7.19 -16.11
CA LYS A 359 2.11 -7.24 -15.48
C LYS A 359 2.12 -6.53 -14.13
N LYS A 360 1.15 -5.65 -13.93
CA LYS A 360 0.90 -5.04 -12.63
C LYS A 360 -0.15 -5.82 -11.85
N ILE A 361 0.20 -6.29 -10.66
CA ILE A 361 -0.67 -7.04 -9.77
C ILE A 361 -1.97 -6.27 -9.46
N GLN A 362 -1.88 -4.95 -9.26
CA GLN A 362 -3.05 -4.10 -9.06
C GLN A 362 -4.00 -4.02 -10.27
N GLU A 363 -3.51 -4.25 -11.49
CA GLU A 363 -4.36 -4.25 -12.70
C GLU A 363 -5.13 -5.56 -12.84
N LEU A 364 -4.54 -6.70 -12.42
CA LEU A 364 -5.22 -7.98 -12.33
C LEU A 364 -6.40 -7.86 -11.35
N LYS A 365 -6.16 -7.38 -10.14
CA LYS A 365 -7.20 -7.15 -9.13
C LYS A 365 -8.27 -6.12 -9.58
N LYS A 366 -7.90 -5.05 -10.28
CA LYS A 366 -8.88 -4.06 -10.81
C LYS A 366 -9.79 -4.64 -11.88
N ARG A 367 -9.36 -5.66 -12.63
CA ARG A 367 -10.24 -6.36 -13.61
C ARG A 367 -11.28 -7.22 -12.89
N GLU A 368 -10.94 -7.84 -11.77
CA GLU A 368 -11.85 -8.62 -10.92
C GLU A 368 -12.76 -7.72 -10.08
N LEU A 369 -12.22 -6.72 -9.41
CA LEU A 369 -12.98 -5.73 -8.62
C LEU A 369 -13.97 -4.88 -9.45
N LYS A 370 -13.84 -4.83 -10.77
CA LYS A 370 -14.91 -4.27 -11.64
C LYS A 370 -16.16 -5.13 -11.65
N ARG A 371 -16.08 -6.40 -11.25
CA ARG A 371 -17.21 -7.32 -11.10
C ARG A 371 -17.70 -7.38 -9.66
N GLU A 372 -16.84 -7.13 -8.66
CA GLU A 372 -17.17 -7.13 -7.25
C GLU A 372 -17.52 -5.72 -6.75
N THR A 373 -18.43 -5.64 -5.81
CA THR A 373 -18.89 -4.37 -5.24
C THR A 373 -17.84 -3.80 -4.31
N LYS A 374 -17.42 -2.55 -4.52
CA LYS A 374 -16.53 -1.84 -3.60
C LYS A 374 -17.02 -1.94 -2.16
N PRO A 375 -16.10 -2.11 -1.19
CA PRO A 375 -16.46 -2.07 0.23
C PRO A 375 -17.21 -0.77 0.55
N ILE A 376 -18.11 -0.83 1.52
CA ILE A 376 -18.88 0.33 1.99
C ILE A 376 -18.55 0.63 3.43
N THR A 377 -18.61 1.92 3.79
CA THR A 377 -18.45 2.38 5.16
C THR A 377 -19.81 2.60 5.80
N CYS A 378 -20.02 2.07 7.00
CA CYS A 378 -21.21 2.36 7.80
C CYS A 378 -21.22 3.83 8.22
N GLU A 379 -22.28 4.55 7.93
CA GLU A 379 -22.44 5.96 8.30
C GLU A 379 -22.53 6.15 9.84
N LYS A 380 -22.89 5.11 10.61
CA LYS A 380 -23.06 5.18 12.06
C LYS A 380 -21.80 4.83 12.86
N CYS A 381 -21.12 3.72 12.51
CA CYS A 381 -19.99 3.20 13.30
C CYS A 381 -18.68 3.13 12.51
N PHE A 382 -18.66 3.65 11.29
CA PHE A 382 -17.50 3.73 10.37
C PHE A 382 -16.84 2.39 10.04
N THR A 383 -17.44 1.24 10.42
CA THR A 383 -16.96 -0.08 10.01
C THR A 383 -17.03 -0.21 8.51
N ILE A 384 -15.94 -0.68 7.89
CA ILE A 384 -15.89 -1.03 6.47
C ILE A 384 -16.22 -2.51 6.33
N TYR A 385 -17.08 -2.85 5.38
CA TYR A 385 -17.52 -4.21 5.13
C TYR A 385 -17.90 -4.40 3.66
N GLU A 386 -17.93 -5.66 3.21
CA GLU A 386 -18.47 -6.00 1.90
C GLU A 386 -19.94 -5.61 1.81
N LYS A 387 -20.44 -5.32 0.59
CA LYS A 387 -21.78 -4.79 0.35
C LYS A 387 -22.88 -5.81 0.71
N ILE A 388 -23.17 -5.90 1.99
CA ILE A 388 -24.31 -6.61 2.55
C ILE A 388 -25.39 -5.62 3.02
N ARG A 389 -26.62 -6.09 3.26
CA ARG A 389 -27.79 -5.25 3.57
C ARG A 389 -27.65 -4.47 4.87
N ALA A 390 -26.98 -5.02 5.87
CA ALA A 390 -26.82 -4.40 7.20
C ALA A 390 -25.36 -4.43 7.64
N CYS A 391 -24.93 -3.42 8.39
CA CYS A 391 -23.60 -3.36 8.97
C CYS A 391 -23.39 -4.53 9.96
N PRO A 392 -22.36 -5.36 9.79
CA PRO A 392 -22.11 -6.51 10.67
C PRO A 392 -21.70 -6.10 12.09
N SER A 393 -21.30 -4.84 12.29
CA SER A 393 -20.84 -4.32 13.58
C SER A 393 -21.96 -3.71 14.43
N CYS A 394 -22.87 -2.92 13.81
CA CYS A 394 -23.89 -2.17 14.55
C CYS A 394 -25.32 -2.40 14.04
N GLY A 395 -25.52 -3.28 13.07
CA GLY A 395 -26.83 -3.62 12.52
C GLY A 395 -27.49 -2.53 11.66
N THR A 396 -26.86 -1.36 11.46
CA THR A 396 -27.42 -0.28 10.65
C THR A 396 -27.64 -0.76 9.22
N VAL A 397 -28.88 -0.65 8.74
CA VAL A 397 -29.23 -1.04 7.36
C VAL A 397 -28.73 0.01 6.38
N HIS A 398 -27.99 -0.44 5.38
CA HIS A 398 -27.53 0.44 4.30
C HIS A 398 -28.67 0.70 3.31
N ILE A 399 -29.31 1.86 3.44
CA ILE A 399 -30.33 2.31 2.50
C ILE A 399 -29.60 2.82 1.26
N ARG A 400 -29.77 2.13 0.13
CA ARG A 400 -29.34 2.69 -1.16
C ARG A 400 -30.09 4.01 -1.34
N LYS A 401 -29.40 5.14 -1.32
CA LYS A 401 -29.93 6.38 -1.88
C LYS A 401 -30.20 6.07 -3.36
N GLY A 402 -31.44 5.76 -3.71
CA GLY A 402 -31.86 5.67 -5.10
C GLY A 402 -31.42 6.97 -5.78
N ARG A 403 -30.96 6.90 -7.03
CA ARG A 403 -30.87 8.12 -7.82
C ARG A 403 -32.21 8.83 -7.63
N SER A 404 -32.19 10.04 -7.07
CA SER A 404 -33.35 10.87 -7.03
C SER A 404 -33.84 10.98 -8.47
N LEU A 405 -34.90 10.26 -8.79
CA LEU A 405 -35.62 10.50 -10.01
C LEU A 405 -36.15 11.93 -9.87
N ILE A 406 -35.64 12.83 -10.67
CA ILE A 406 -36.24 14.13 -10.89
C ILE A 406 -37.52 13.76 -11.62
N THR A 407 -38.65 13.64 -10.89
CA THR A 407 -39.95 13.51 -11.43
C THR A 407 -40.32 14.87 -12.02
N GLY A 408 -40.17 15.00 -13.32
CA GLY A 408 -40.78 16.09 -14.06
C GLY A 408 -42.21 15.65 -14.40
N GLU A 409 -43.22 16.52 -14.25
CA GLU A 409 -44.51 16.33 -14.78
C GLU A 409 -44.42 16.17 -16.32
N GLY A 410 -44.77 15.02 -16.83
CA GLY A 410 -44.80 14.71 -18.26
C GLY A 410 -45.81 13.61 -18.54
N GLU A 411 -46.64 13.82 -19.56
CA GLU A 411 -47.56 12.79 -20.02
C GLU A 411 -46.84 11.60 -20.64
N LEU A 412 -47.22 10.39 -20.24
CA LEU A 412 -46.69 9.13 -20.77
C LEU A 412 -47.29 8.89 -22.16
N GLY A 413 -46.46 9.01 -23.20
CA GLY A 413 -46.80 8.61 -24.56
C GLY A 413 -46.25 7.23 -24.90
N GLU A 414 -46.97 6.46 -25.71
CA GLU A 414 -46.55 5.13 -26.18
C GLU A 414 -45.29 5.20 -27.03
N VAL A 415 -44.26 4.39 -26.71
CA VAL A 415 -43.00 4.33 -27.45
C VAL A 415 -42.97 3.11 -28.34
N SER A 416 -43.21 3.28 -29.63
CA SER A 416 -43.09 2.22 -30.65
C SER A 416 -41.63 2.00 -31.05
N ARG A 417 -41.31 0.80 -31.61
CA ARG A 417 -39.94 0.44 -32.06
C ARG A 417 -39.33 1.38 -33.14
N THR A 418 -40.16 2.18 -33.80
CA THR A 418 -39.77 3.12 -34.85
C THR A 418 -39.26 4.47 -34.33
N THR A 419 -39.45 4.81 -33.04
CA THR A 419 -39.10 6.12 -32.45
C THR A 419 -37.71 6.15 -31.76
N ARG A 420 -36.83 5.19 -32.02
CA ARG A 420 -35.48 5.10 -31.41
C ARG A 420 -34.43 6.09 -31.95
N LYS A 421 -34.79 7.06 -32.77
CA LYS A 421 -33.92 8.22 -33.02
C LYS A 421 -34.17 9.24 -31.93
N ALA A 422 -33.17 9.38 -31.00
CA ALA A 422 -33.16 10.42 -29.97
C ALA A 422 -33.54 11.76 -30.67
N LYS A 423 -34.70 12.35 -30.33
CA LYS A 423 -35.04 13.71 -30.77
C LYS A 423 -33.88 14.62 -30.33
N LYS A 424 -33.19 15.23 -31.29
CA LYS A 424 -32.25 16.32 -31.00
C LYS A 424 -33.02 17.38 -30.24
N LYS A 425 -32.57 17.74 -29.02
CA LYS A 425 -33.18 18.83 -28.25
C LYS A 425 -33.15 20.09 -29.10
N GLU A 426 -34.30 20.57 -29.53
CA GLU A 426 -34.42 21.82 -30.28
C GLU A 426 -34.34 23.00 -29.30
N TYR A 427 -33.49 23.96 -29.58
CA TYR A 427 -33.37 25.16 -28.78
C TYR A 427 -33.99 26.36 -29.50
N SER A 428 -34.83 27.12 -28.78
CA SER A 428 -35.39 28.36 -29.30
C SER A 428 -34.30 29.40 -29.51
N THR A 429 -34.59 30.44 -30.26
CA THR A 429 -33.66 31.54 -30.51
C THR A 429 -33.17 32.19 -29.20
N ASP A 430 -34.05 32.36 -28.22
CA ASP A 430 -33.73 32.97 -26.93
C ASP A 430 -32.89 32.01 -26.07
N GLN A 431 -33.15 30.72 -26.11
CA GLN A 431 -32.28 29.74 -25.45
C GLN A 431 -30.89 29.69 -26.06
N LYS A 432 -30.74 29.77 -27.37
CA LYS A 432 -29.46 29.86 -28.06
C LYS A 432 -28.70 31.13 -27.71
N LYS A 433 -29.42 32.26 -27.57
CA LYS A 433 -28.85 33.55 -27.14
C LYS A 433 -28.34 33.47 -25.70
N SER A 434 -29.15 32.88 -24.80
CA SER A 434 -28.73 32.63 -23.40
C SER A 434 -27.49 31.72 -23.32
N TRP A 435 -27.44 30.66 -24.12
CA TRP A 435 -26.26 29.78 -24.21
C TRP A 435 -25.01 30.55 -24.64
N TYR A 436 -25.12 31.43 -25.61
CA TYR A 436 -23.99 32.24 -26.07
C TYR A 436 -23.51 33.20 -24.99
N ALA A 437 -24.43 33.86 -24.27
CA ALA A 437 -24.11 34.73 -23.14
C ALA A 437 -23.38 33.97 -22.02
N MET A 438 -23.81 32.72 -21.69
CA MET A 438 -23.18 31.85 -20.71
C MET A 438 -21.78 31.35 -21.14
N LEU A 439 -21.59 31.04 -22.44
CA LEU A 439 -20.29 30.68 -22.98
C LEU A 439 -19.30 31.88 -22.91
N ARG A 440 -19.79 33.12 -23.15
CA ARG A 440 -19.00 34.32 -22.97
C ARG A 440 -18.65 34.61 -21.52
N GLY A 441 -19.59 34.40 -20.58
CA GLY A 441 -19.36 34.46 -19.13
C GLY A 441 -18.26 33.49 -18.70
N TYR A 442 -18.34 32.22 -19.11
CA TYR A 442 -17.31 31.25 -18.87
C TYR A 442 -15.94 31.61 -19.42
N ALA A 443 -15.90 32.13 -20.68
CA ALA A 443 -14.67 32.56 -21.32
C ALA A 443 -14.00 33.73 -20.56
N SER A 444 -14.80 34.70 -20.13
CA SER A 444 -14.34 35.83 -19.32
C SER A 444 -13.75 35.38 -17.97
N THR A 445 -14.47 34.51 -17.22
CA THR A 445 -14.02 33.96 -15.92
C THR A 445 -12.71 33.16 -16.05
N LYS A 446 -12.50 32.45 -17.18
CA LYS A 446 -11.32 31.62 -17.42
C LYS A 446 -10.20 32.35 -18.19
N GLY A 447 -10.35 33.61 -18.52
CA GLY A 447 -9.35 34.39 -19.26
C GLY A 447 -9.14 33.92 -20.71
N TYR A 448 -10.14 33.32 -21.35
CA TYR A 448 -10.05 32.91 -22.75
C TYR A 448 -10.23 34.09 -23.71
N LYS A 449 -9.62 34.01 -24.89
CA LYS A 449 -9.80 35.01 -25.93
C LYS A 449 -11.28 35.11 -26.37
N ASP A 450 -11.74 36.29 -26.77
CA ASP A 450 -13.14 36.56 -27.16
C ASP A 450 -13.70 35.59 -28.22
N GLY A 451 -12.87 35.12 -29.13
CA GLY A 451 -13.25 34.14 -30.14
C GLY A 451 -13.62 32.74 -29.58
N TRP A 452 -13.20 32.40 -28.33
CA TRP A 452 -13.44 31.09 -27.78
C TRP A 452 -14.96 30.73 -27.66
N ALA A 453 -15.75 31.67 -27.18
CA ALA A 453 -17.18 31.49 -27.02
C ALA A 453 -17.89 31.31 -28.38
N TYR A 454 -17.41 32.02 -29.41
CA TYR A 454 -17.89 31.91 -30.79
C TYR A 454 -17.70 30.49 -31.34
N TYR A 455 -16.48 29.98 -31.27
CA TYR A 455 -16.19 28.61 -31.73
C TYR A 455 -16.95 27.54 -30.93
N LYS A 456 -17.08 27.69 -29.61
CA LYS A 456 -17.84 26.78 -28.78
C LYS A 456 -19.35 26.80 -29.06
N TYR A 457 -19.89 27.96 -29.36
CA TYR A 457 -21.28 28.06 -29.81
C TYR A 457 -21.49 27.34 -31.17
N HIS A 458 -20.57 27.56 -32.11
CA HIS A 458 -20.59 26.84 -33.40
C HIS A 458 -20.47 25.32 -33.22
N ASP A 459 -19.59 24.86 -32.34
CA ASP A 459 -19.47 23.43 -31.99
C ASP A 459 -20.78 22.83 -31.45
N LYS A 460 -21.58 23.60 -30.72
CA LYS A 460 -22.85 23.17 -30.12
C LYS A 460 -24.01 23.14 -31.10
N PHE A 461 -24.15 24.21 -31.87
CA PHE A 461 -25.35 24.47 -32.69
C PHE A 461 -25.14 24.31 -34.20
N GLY A 462 -23.90 24.15 -34.65
CA GLY A 462 -23.56 24.00 -36.06
C GLY A 462 -23.70 25.28 -36.88
N VAL A 463 -23.99 26.42 -36.25
CA VAL A 463 -24.18 27.73 -36.88
C VAL A 463 -23.44 28.81 -36.10
N ALA A 464 -23.03 29.88 -36.77
CA ALA A 464 -22.43 31.05 -36.12
C ALA A 464 -23.49 31.78 -35.24
N PRO A 465 -23.09 32.38 -34.10
CA PRO A 465 -23.99 33.20 -33.32
C PRO A 465 -24.34 34.47 -34.10
N PRO A 466 -25.64 34.74 -34.30
CA PRO A 466 -26.04 35.92 -35.11
C PRO A 466 -25.87 37.26 -34.36
N TRP A 467 -25.53 37.19 -33.06
CA TRP A 467 -25.44 38.37 -32.20
C TRP A 467 -23.98 38.85 -32.07
N LYS A 468 -23.67 40.06 -32.54
CA LYS A 468 -22.32 40.65 -32.39
C LYS A 468 -21.99 41.11 -30.96
N LYS A 469 -23.00 41.47 -30.15
CA LYS A 469 -22.85 41.85 -28.73
C LYS A 469 -23.98 41.23 -27.91
N THR A 470 -23.64 40.27 -27.04
CA THR A 470 -24.50 39.75 -25.96
C THR A 470 -23.80 40.03 -24.64
N GLY A 471 -24.57 40.30 -23.59
CA GLY A 471 -24.01 40.37 -22.21
C GLY A 471 -23.33 39.05 -21.82
N THR A 472 -22.63 39.04 -20.70
CA THR A 472 -22.06 37.86 -20.06
C THR A 472 -23.02 37.43 -18.95
N VAL A 473 -23.27 36.12 -18.85
CA VAL A 473 -24.11 35.50 -17.81
C VAL A 473 -23.36 34.29 -17.25
N ASP A 474 -23.50 34.06 -15.97
CA ASP A 474 -22.88 32.88 -15.34
C ASP A 474 -23.39 31.58 -15.97
N PRO A 475 -22.50 30.62 -16.26
CA PRO A 475 -22.87 29.39 -16.93
C PRO A 475 -23.70 28.49 -16.04
N SER A 476 -24.80 27.97 -16.59
CA SER A 476 -25.62 26.94 -15.94
C SER A 476 -24.88 25.60 -15.85
N LEU A 477 -25.34 24.70 -14.99
CA LEU A 477 -24.80 23.32 -14.87
C LEU A 477 -24.85 22.57 -16.21
N GLU A 478 -25.86 22.81 -17.04
CA GLU A 478 -25.97 22.20 -18.39
C GLU A 478 -24.83 22.68 -19.30
N VAL A 479 -24.53 23.95 -19.29
CA VAL A 479 -23.44 24.55 -20.09
C VAL A 479 -22.07 24.07 -19.60
N LEU A 480 -21.85 24.02 -18.28
CA LEU A 480 -20.62 23.53 -17.69
C LEU A 480 -20.38 22.04 -18.01
N SER A 481 -21.40 21.21 -17.88
CA SER A 481 -21.33 19.78 -18.22
C SER A 481 -21.00 19.57 -19.71
N TRP A 482 -21.59 20.36 -20.58
CA TRP A 482 -21.32 20.29 -22.02
C TRP A 482 -19.89 20.74 -22.36
N ILE A 483 -19.39 21.83 -21.75
CA ILE A 483 -17.99 22.30 -21.93
C ILE A 483 -17.02 21.19 -21.50
N THR A 484 -17.24 20.58 -20.35
CA THR A 484 -16.41 19.48 -19.84
C THR A 484 -16.40 18.29 -20.80
N TYR A 485 -17.57 17.88 -21.30
CA TYR A 485 -17.69 16.82 -22.29
C TYR A 485 -16.88 17.10 -23.57
N ILE A 486 -17.01 18.31 -24.14
CA ILE A 486 -16.27 18.69 -25.34
C ILE A 486 -14.77 18.74 -25.13
N ASN A 487 -14.32 19.24 -23.97
CA ASN A 487 -12.91 19.29 -23.64
C ASN A 487 -12.30 17.88 -23.52
N ILE A 488 -12.99 16.94 -22.88
CA ILE A 488 -12.59 15.52 -22.80
C ILE A 488 -12.55 14.88 -24.20
N ARG A 489 -13.55 15.14 -25.04
CA ARG A 489 -13.60 14.63 -26.41
C ARG A 489 -12.45 15.15 -27.28
N ASN A 490 -12.11 16.42 -27.15
CA ASN A 490 -11.04 17.04 -27.93
C ASN A 490 -9.64 16.64 -27.43
N SER A 491 -9.46 16.37 -26.12
CA SER A 491 -8.21 15.84 -25.60
C SER A 491 -7.94 14.41 -26.09
N LYS A 492 -8.97 13.58 -26.20
CA LYS A 492 -8.85 12.23 -26.77
C LYS A 492 -8.52 12.22 -28.27
N ARG A 493 -8.97 13.22 -29.03
CA ARG A 493 -8.64 13.35 -30.46
C ARG A 493 -7.22 13.86 -30.74
N LYS A 494 -6.54 14.47 -29.76
CA LYS A 494 -5.14 14.89 -29.90
C LYS A 494 -4.13 13.77 -29.56
N ILE A 495 -4.61 12.65 -29.03
CA ILE A 495 -3.79 11.50 -28.59
C ILE A 495 -3.93 10.31 -29.58
N ALA A 496 -4.90 10.35 -30.49
CA ALA A 496 -5.08 9.45 -31.63
C ALA A 496 -4.56 10.12 -32.93
#